data_1aee5ca69cba12f0ee66f295a976327f
#
_entry.id   1aee5ca69cba12f0ee66f295a976327f
#
_cell.length_a   1.000
_cell.length_b   1.000
_cell.length_c   1.000
_cell.angle_alpha   90.00
_cell.angle_beta   90.00
_cell.angle_gamma   90.00
#
_symmetry.space_group_name_H-M   'P 1'
#
loop_
_entity.id
_entity.type
_entity.pdbx_description
1 polymer ?
#
loop_
_entity_poly.entity_id
_entity_poly.type
_entity_poly.pdbx_seq_one_letter_code
_entity_poly.pdbx_strand_id
1 'polypeptide(L)'
;MQKELDEIFYDALTNDSNVTAIVPATRIFSTCIEVPPMENDNTPLPYIIITDDPFQDEQATKDELWESDWDTVQAGIEIAAASPNAVKQLRRTIRHALAQYVESMSDNERPVLRSFSNEGIAWDWTKPCYYDTLHYQCDMYFPIDDDNEQNEG
;
A
#
# COMPACT_ATOMS: atom_id res chain seq x y z
N MET A 1 9.41 14.65 -7.59
CA MET A 1 8.13 14.65 -6.88
C MET A 1 8.02 13.46 -5.94
N GLN A 2 7.49 13.70 -4.77
CA GLN A 2 7.31 12.65 -3.78
C GLN A 2 6.23 11.68 -4.24
N LYS A 3 6.50 10.38 -4.13
CA LYS A 3 5.50 9.37 -4.45
C LYS A 3 4.48 9.23 -3.33
N GLU A 4 3.27 8.90 -3.69
CA GLU A 4 2.22 8.60 -2.73
C GLU A 4 2.47 7.21 -2.13
N LEU A 5 1.81 6.93 -1.00
CA LEU A 5 2.05 5.69 -0.29
C LEU A 5 1.69 4.45 -1.11
N ASP A 6 0.57 4.50 -1.82
CA ASP A 6 0.17 3.37 -2.64
C ASP A 6 1.14 3.13 -3.80
N GLU A 7 1.73 4.19 -4.34
CA GLU A 7 2.75 4.04 -5.37
C GLU A 7 4.01 3.40 -4.81
N ILE A 8 4.40 3.81 -3.60
CA ILE A 8 5.56 3.21 -2.94
C ILE A 8 5.33 1.72 -2.73
N PHE A 9 4.14 1.36 -2.28
CA PHE A 9 3.79 -0.04 -2.06
C PHE A 9 3.83 -0.83 -3.35
N TYR A 10 3.28 -0.26 -4.41
CA TYR A 10 3.28 -0.94 -5.71
C TYR A 10 4.71 -1.20 -6.18
N ASP A 11 5.57 -0.19 -6.09
CA ASP A 11 6.96 -0.35 -6.49
C ASP A 11 7.67 -1.39 -5.63
N ALA A 12 7.43 -1.35 -4.34
CA ALA A 12 8.09 -2.29 -3.42
C ALA A 12 7.71 -3.73 -3.76
N LEU A 13 6.44 -3.98 -3.99
CA LEU A 13 5.97 -5.35 -4.17
C LEU A 13 6.29 -5.90 -5.56
N THR A 14 6.17 -5.06 -6.59
CA THR A 14 6.44 -5.54 -7.95
C THR A 14 7.92 -5.75 -8.21
N ASN A 15 8.77 -5.13 -7.41
CA ASN A 15 10.23 -5.28 -7.59
C ASN A 15 10.86 -6.25 -6.61
N ASP A 16 10.09 -6.84 -5.72
CA ASP A 16 10.63 -7.78 -4.74
C ASP A 16 10.55 -9.20 -5.31
N SER A 17 11.69 -9.87 -5.38
CA SER A 17 11.75 -11.20 -6.00
C SER A 17 11.00 -12.25 -5.18
N ASN A 18 10.92 -12.08 -3.88
CA ASN A 18 10.19 -13.05 -3.06
C ASN A 18 8.68 -12.90 -3.24
N VAL A 19 8.21 -11.67 -3.40
CA VAL A 19 6.79 -11.43 -3.65
C VAL A 19 6.43 -11.95 -5.05
N THR A 20 7.22 -11.57 -6.05
CA THR A 20 6.87 -11.94 -7.43
C THR A 20 7.05 -13.42 -7.71
N ALA A 21 7.78 -14.14 -6.87
CA ALA A 21 7.84 -15.59 -6.98
C ALA A 21 6.51 -16.22 -6.58
N ILE A 22 5.72 -15.55 -5.76
CA ILE A 22 4.42 -16.05 -5.32
C ILE A 22 3.30 -15.44 -6.16
N VAL A 23 3.34 -14.12 -6.36
CA VAL A 23 2.33 -13.39 -7.12
C VAL A 23 3.03 -12.66 -8.26
N PRO A 24 2.88 -13.12 -9.49
CA PRO A 24 3.51 -12.44 -10.62
C PRO A 24 3.11 -10.96 -10.67
N ALA A 25 4.02 -10.12 -11.14
CA ALA A 25 3.78 -8.68 -11.16
C ALA A 25 2.50 -8.34 -11.93
N THR A 26 2.13 -9.15 -12.90
CA THR A 26 0.90 -8.92 -13.68
C THR A 26 -0.36 -9.15 -12.86
N ARG A 27 -0.25 -9.71 -11.67
CA ARG A 27 -1.38 -9.90 -10.76
C ARG A 27 -1.26 -9.07 -9.49
N ILE A 28 -0.41 -8.07 -9.51
CA ILE A 28 -0.33 -7.05 -8.47
C ILE A 28 -0.95 -5.79 -9.04
N PHE A 29 -2.10 -5.41 -8.50
CA PHE A 29 -2.89 -4.30 -9.03
C PHE A 29 -2.87 -3.14 -8.07
N SER A 30 -3.04 -1.94 -8.61
CA SER A 30 -3.06 -0.74 -7.77
C SER A 30 -4.02 0.27 -8.37
N THR A 31 -4.78 0.91 -7.52
CA THR A 31 -5.71 1.94 -7.96
C THR A 31 -5.01 3.19 -8.47
N CYS A 32 -3.72 3.33 -8.19
CA CYS A 32 -2.97 4.47 -8.67
C CYS A 32 -2.53 4.33 -10.12
N ILE A 33 -2.64 3.14 -10.70
CA ILE A 33 -2.16 2.89 -12.05
C ILE A 33 -3.30 2.69 -13.03
N GLU A 34 -4.19 1.76 -12.71
CA GLU A 34 -5.34 1.54 -13.57
C GLU A 34 -6.37 0.73 -12.80
N VAL A 35 -7.51 0.58 -13.40
CA VAL A 35 -8.62 -0.11 -12.74
C VAL A 35 -8.23 -1.55 -12.48
N PRO A 36 -8.28 -2.01 -11.23
CA PRO A 36 -8.02 -3.41 -10.93
C PRO A 36 -9.09 -4.27 -11.57
N PRO A 37 -8.76 -5.50 -11.93
CA PRO A 37 -9.75 -6.42 -12.54
C PRO A 37 -10.65 -7.03 -11.50
N MET A 38 -11.18 -6.24 -10.59
CA MET A 38 -11.98 -6.75 -9.49
C MET A 38 -13.31 -7.30 -9.95
N GLU A 39 -13.76 -6.86 -11.08
CA GLU A 39 -15.03 -7.31 -11.61
C GLU A 39 -14.91 -8.64 -12.34
N ASN A 40 -13.69 -9.09 -12.55
CA ASN A 40 -13.45 -10.31 -13.30
C ASN A 40 -13.29 -11.47 -12.35
N ASP A 41 -14.31 -12.32 -12.30
CA ASP A 41 -14.27 -13.49 -11.43
C ASP A 41 -13.20 -14.49 -11.84
N ASN A 42 -12.58 -14.29 -12.99
CA ASN A 42 -11.58 -15.20 -13.51
C ASN A 42 -10.16 -14.78 -13.19
N THR A 43 -9.97 -13.76 -12.36
CA THR A 43 -8.63 -13.36 -11.97
C THR A 43 -7.95 -14.53 -11.25
N PRO A 44 -6.81 -15.01 -11.76
CA PRO A 44 -6.14 -16.15 -11.14
C PRO A 44 -5.63 -15.82 -9.73
N LEU A 45 -5.64 -16.82 -8.88
CA LEU A 45 -5.07 -16.72 -7.55
C LEU A 45 -3.62 -17.17 -7.59
N PRO A 46 -2.77 -16.62 -6.75
CA PRO A 46 -3.02 -15.50 -5.83
C PRO A 46 -2.93 -14.15 -6.53
N TYR A 47 -3.50 -13.12 -5.92
CA TYR A 47 -3.36 -11.76 -6.42
C TYR A 47 -3.31 -10.78 -5.27
N ILE A 48 -2.86 -9.57 -5.57
CA ILE A 48 -2.73 -8.47 -4.60
C ILE A 48 -3.37 -7.23 -5.20
N ILE A 49 -4.12 -6.51 -4.38
CA ILE A 49 -4.70 -5.24 -4.79
C ILE A 49 -4.28 -4.19 -3.77
N ILE A 50 -3.63 -3.13 -4.25
CA ILE A 50 -3.18 -2.02 -3.41
C ILE A 50 -4.17 -0.88 -3.59
N THR A 51 -4.65 -0.33 -2.49
CA THR A 51 -5.63 0.74 -2.52
C THR A 51 -5.12 1.94 -1.75
N ASP A 52 -5.61 3.10 -2.15
CA ASP A 52 -5.39 4.34 -1.42
C ASP A 52 -6.59 4.49 -0.50
N ASP A 53 -6.41 4.19 0.77
CA ASP A 53 -7.52 4.18 1.72
C ASP A 53 -7.81 5.57 2.22
N PRO A 54 -9.08 5.88 2.47
CA PRO A 54 -9.41 7.16 3.08
C PRO A 54 -8.88 7.21 4.50
N PHE A 55 -8.46 8.37 4.91
CA PHE A 55 -7.99 8.59 6.27
C PHE A 55 -8.75 9.72 6.89
N GLN A 56 -9.15 9.54 8.14
CA GLN A 56 -9.83 10.56 8.90
C GLN A 56 -9.09 10.71 10.23
N ASP A 57 -8.45 11.84 10.41
CA ASP A 57 -7.70 12.11 11.62
C ASP A 57 -8.57 12.89 12.59
N GLU A 58 -9.12 12.18 13.55
CA GLU A 58 -10.00 12.81 14.52
C GLU A 58 -9.27 13.68 15.52
N GLN A 59 -7.97 13.57 15.55
CA GLN A 59 -7.16 14.38 16.43
C GLN A 59 -6.64 15.63 15.75
N ALA A 60 -7.02 15.83 14.52
CA ALA A 60 -6.59 17.00 13.76
C ALA A 60 -7.35 18.21 14.27
N THR A 61 -6.78 18.88 15.24
CA THR A 61 -7.40 20.06 15.81
C THR A 61 -6.54 21.27 15.64
N LYS A 62 -5.48 21.15 14.89
CA LYS A 62 -4.47 22.18 14.87
C LYS A 62 -4.61 23.05 13.65
N ASP A 63 -4.51 24.33 13.87
CA ASP A 63 -4.48 25.26 12.77
C ASP A 63 -3.24 25.05 11.91
N GLU A 64 -2.18 24.60 12.52
CA GLU A 64 -0.95 24.38 11.78
C GLU A 64 -1.03 23.25 10.77
N LEU A 65 -2.07 22.44 10.83
CA LEU A 65 -2.24 21.39 9.83
C LEU A 65 -2.45 21.95 8.44
N TRP A 66 -2.95 23.17 8.35
CA TRP A 66 -3.14 23.81 7.06
C TRP A 66 -1.82 24.08 6.36
N GLU A 67 -0.75 24.18 7.12
CA GLU A 67 0.55 24.52 6.57
C GLU A 67 1.60 23.46 6.81
N SER A 68 1.18 22.33 7.34
CA SER A 68 2.13 21.28 7.64
C SER A 68 2.61 20.59 6.37
N ASP A 69 3.90 20.33 6.31
CA ASP A 69 4.47 19.54 5.23
C ASP A 69 4.31 18.05 5.46
N TRP A 70 3.83 17.66 6.64
CA TRP A 70 3.62 16.26 6.97
C TRP A 70 2.16 15.90 6.85
N ASP A 71 1.89 14.82 6.14
CA ASP A 71 0.55 14.27 6.01
C ASP A 71 0.50 12.87 6.59
N THR A 72 -0.64 12.53 7.17
CA THR A 72 -0.91 11.17 7.58
C THR A 72 -1.76 10.54 6.50
N VAL A 73 -1.27 9.43 5.95
CA VAL A 73 -1.92 8.76 4.83
C VAL A 73 -2.11 7.28 5.14
N GLN A 74 -3.05 6.67 4.46
CA GLN A 74 -3.34 5.26 4.62
C GLN A 74 -3.36 4.56 3.28
N ALA A 75 -2.92 3.30 3.29
CA ALA A 75 -3.03 2.44 2.12
C ALA A 75 -3.40 1.04 2.59
N GLY A 76 -4.13 0.35 1.74
CA GLY A 76 -4.55 -1.02 2.01
C GLY A 76 -3.91 -1.98 1.04
N ILE A 77 -3.71 -3.21 1.48
CA ILE A 77 -3.22 -4.27 0.60
C ILE A 77 -4.13 -5.47 0.79
N GLU A 78 -4.90 -5.76 -0.22
CA GLU A 78 -5.78 -6.93 -0.21
C GLU A 78 -5.07 -8.11 -0.82
N ILE A 79 -5.05 -9.22 -0.10
CA ILE A 79 -4.38 -10.45 -0.51
C ILE A 79 -5.44 -11.50 -0.73
N ALA A 80 -5.41 -12.17 -1.88
CA ALA A 80 -6.32 -13.27 -2.15
C ALA A 80 -5.51 -14.50 -2.55
N ALA A 81 -5.83 -15.65 -1.97
CA ALA A 81 -5.11 -16.88 -2.25
C ALA A 81 -6.01 -18.09 -2.04
N ALA A 82 -5.50 -19.25 -2.44
CA ALA A 82 -6.30 -20.49 -2.46
C ALA A 82 -6.40 -21.16 -1.10
N SER A 83 -5.58 -20.78 -0.13
CA SER A 83 -5.61 -21.42 1.18
C SER A 83 -5.24 -20.42 2.27
N PRO A 84 -5.65 -20.69 3.51
CA PRO A 84 -5.26 -19.80 4.63
C PRO A 84 -3.75 -19.72 4.81
N ASN A 85 -3.05 -20.83 4.64
CA ASN A 85 -1.60 -20.82 4.80
C ASN A 85 -0.94 -19.98 3.73
N ALA A 86 -1.46 -20.00 2.50
CA ALA A 86 -0.93 -19.17 1.42
C ALA A 86 -1.12 -17.68 1.74
N VAL A 87 -2.26 -17.31 2.32
CA VAL A 87 -2.48 -15.93 2.72
C VAL A 87 -1.49 -15.53 3.81
N LYS A 88 -1.27 -16.39 4.79
CA LYS A 88 -0.33 -16.10 5.88
C LYS A 88 1.08 -15.92 5.36
N GLN A 89 1.50 -16.80 4.46
CA GLN A 89 2.83 -16.73 3.89
C GLN A 89 3.00 -15.44 3.10
N LEU A 90 2.02 -15.12 2.28
CA LEU A 90 2.07 -13.92 1.45
C LEU A 90 2.08 -12.66 2.32
N ARG A 91 1.30 -12.66 3.39
CA ARG A 91 1.27 -11.52 4.30
C ARG A 91 2.65 -11.24 4.89
N ARG A 92 3.36 -12.29 5.34
CA ARG A 92 4.70 -12.13 5.89
C ARG A 92 5.69 -11.65 4.83
N THR A 93 5.57 -12.22 3.64
CA THR A 93 6.47 -11.85 2.54
C THR A 93 6.26 -10.38 2.15
N ILE A 94 5.02 -9.94 2.10
CA ILE A 94 4.70 -8.55 1.78
C ILE A 94 5.26 -7.62 2.85
N ARG A 95 5.05 -7.94 4.12
CA ARG A 95 5.53 -7.08 5.18
C ARG A 95 7.05 -6.94 5.15
N HIS A 96 7.73 -8.03 4.87
CA HIS A 96 9.18 -8.00 4.78
C HIS A 96 9.65 -7.16 3.60
N ALA A 97 8.99 -7.32 2.46
CA ALA A 97 9.34 -6.57 1.26
C ALA A 97 9.15 -5.07 1.46
N LEU A 98 8.05 -4.69 2.11
CA LEU A 98 7.80 -3.28 2.37
C LEU A 98 8.85 -2.70 3.32
N ALA A 99 9.19 -3.44 4.36
CA ALA A 99 10.20 -2.97 5.32
C ALA A 99 11.54 -2.74 4.63
N GLN A 100 11.96 -3.68 3.80
CA GLN A 100 13.24 -3.55 3.10
C GLN A 100 13.23 -2.39 2.12
N TYR A 101 12.14 -2.23 1.40
CA TYR A 101 12.06 -1.16 0.41
C TYR A 101 12.10 0.20 1.09
N VAL A 102 11.35 0.36 2.17
CA VAL A 102 11.31 1.62 2.89
C VAL A 102 12.67 1.96 3.48
N GLU A 103 13.39 0.96 3.99
CA GLU A 103 14.71 1.21 4.52
C GLU A 103 15.68 1.68 3.45
N SER A 104 15.47 1.30 2.20
CA SER A 104 16.34 1.71 1.12
C SER A 104 16.06 3.12 0.62
N MET A 105 14.96 3.72 1.05
CA MET A 105 14.59 5.06 0.61
C MET A 105 15.38 6.11 1.40
N SER A 106 15.53 7.28 0.78
CA SER A 106 16.17 8.39 1.47
C SER A 106 15.29 8.87 2.64
N ASP A 107 15.92 9.47 3.65
CA ASP A 107 15.20 9.88 4.85
C ASP A 107 14.06 10.83 4.55
N ASN A 108 14.24 11.70 3.54
CA ASN A 108 13.22 12.70 3.24
C ASN A 108 11.99 12.11 2.56
N GLU A 109 12.14 10.95 1.92
CA GLU A 109 11.05 10.36 1.17
C GLU A 109 10.43 9.17 1.85
N ARG A 110 11.04 8.73 2.94
CA ARG A 110 10.64 7.49 3.61
C ARG A 110 9.38 7.71 4.43
N PRO A 111 8.34 6.91 4.22
CA PRO A 111 7.18 6.98 5.10
C PRO A 111 7.52 6.49 6.50
N VAL A 112 6.90 7.08 7.49
CA VAL A 112 7.07 6.69 8.89
C VAL A 112 5.82 5.97 9.33
N LEU A 113 5.96 4.71 9.69
CA LEU A 113 4.81 3.88 10.04
C LEU A 113 4.22 4.36 11.38
N ARG A 114 2.92 4.63 11.39
CA ARG A 114 2.20 4.98 12.61
C ARG A 114 1.43 3.79 13.14
N SER A 115 0.77 3.07 12.27
CA SER A 115 0.02 1.90 12.71
C SER A 115 -0.11 0.90 11.58
N PHE A 116 -0.26 -0.35 11.97
CA PHE A 116 -0.48 -1.44 11.06
C PHE A 116 -1.53 -2.34 11.66
N SER A 117 -2.46 -2.80 10.83
CA SER A 117 -3.44 -3.77 11.27
C SER A 117 -3.85 -4.63 10.10
N ASN A 118 -4.50 -5.75 10.39
CA ASN A 118 -5.08 -6.57 9.35
C ASN A 118 -6.44 -7.04 9.85
N GLU A 119 -7.31 -7.37 8.90
CA GLU A 119 -8.68 -7.73 9.23
C GLU A 119 -8.81 -9.17 9.66
N GLY A 120 -7.85 -10.01 9.27
CA GLY A 120 -7.94 -11.42 9.52
C GLY A 120 -8.40 -12.16 8.28
N ILE A 121 -8.06 -13.46 8.23
CA ILE A 121 -8.34 -14.27 7.05
C ILE A 121 -9.81 -14.63 7.03
N ALA A 122 -10.45 -14.40 5.89
CA ALA A 122 -11.85 -14.71 5.68
C ALA A 122 -12.04 -15.41 4.35
N TRP A 123 -13.20 -16.03 4.18
CA TRP A 123 -13.56 -16.71 2.95
C TRP A 123 -14.55 -15.85 2.18
N ASP A 124 -14.29 -15.69 0.89
CA ASP A 124 -15.17 -14.93 -0.01
C ASP A 124 -16.01 -15.93 -0.80
N TRP A 125 -17.32 -15.93 -0.53
CA TRP A 125 -18.24 -16.86 -1.18
C TRP A 125 -18.52 -16.53 -2.63
N THR A 126 -18.43 -15.25 -2.99
CA THR A 126 -18.73 -14.83 -4.35
C THR A 126 -17.57 -15.11 -5.29
N LYS A 127 -16.37 -15.13 -4.76
CA LYS A 127 -15.16 -15.38 -5.52
C LYS A 127 -14.34 -16.36 -4.70
N PRO A 128 -14.48 -17.67 -4.93
CA PRO A 128 -13.98 -18.67 -4.00
C PRO A 128 -12.49 -18.51 -3.73
N CYS A 129 -12.18 -17.83 -2.66
CA CYS A 129 -10.80 -17.60 -2.25
C CYS A 129 -10.78 -17.22 -0.77
N TYR A 130 -9.61 -17.36 -0.17
CA TYR A 130 -9.34 -16.79 1.14
C TYR A 130 -8.68 -15.44 0.93
N TYR A 131 -8.99 -14.49 1.80
CA TYR A 131 -8.42 -13.16 1.65
C TYR A 131 -8.18 -12.52 3.01
N ASP A 132 -7.31 -11.52 3.02
CA ASP A 132 -7.04 -10.68 4.17
C ASP A 132 -6.69 -9.30 3.64
N THR A 133 -6.99 -8.28 4.41
CA THR A 133 -6.65 -6.92 4.03
C THR A 133 -5.72 -6.32 5.09
N LEU A 134 -4.59 -5.82 4.64
CA LEU A 134 -3.62 -5.16 5.49
C LEU A 134 -3.85 -3.66 5.39
N HIS A 135 -3.78 -2.98 6.54
CA HIS A 135 -3.98 -1.54 6.59
C HIS A 135 -2.76 -0.88 7.19
N TYR A 136 -2.20 0.05 6.45
CA TYR A 136 -1.03 0.79 6.87
C TYR A 136 -1.36 2.27 7.00
N GLN A 137 -0.94 2.88 8.09
CA GLN A 137 -1.09 4.30 8.33
C GLN A 137 0.30 4.88 8.55
N CYS A 138 0.67 5.85 7.74
CA CYS A 138 2.02 6.39 7.74
C CYS A 138 1.99 7.90 7.71
N ASP A 139 3.04 8.51 8.29
CA ASP A 139 3.29 9.93 8.12
C ASP A 139 4.26 10.09 6.96
N MET A 140 3.97 11.02 6.08
CA MET A 140 4.82 11.29 4.93
C MET A 140 5.09 12.77 4.81
N TYR A 141 6.26 13.10 4.30
CA TYR A 141 6.72 14.46 4.17
C TYR A 141 6.51 14.92 2.73
N PHE A 142 5.66 15.93 2.55
CA PHE A 142 5.40 16.51 1.24
C PHE A 142 5.70 18.00 1.33
N PRO A 143 6.96 18.40 1.08
CA PRO A 143 7.34 19.80 1.24
C PRO A 143 6.64 20.69 0.23
N ILE A 144 5.97 21.72 0.72
CA ILE A 144 5.18 22.60 -0.12
C ILE A 144 6.08 23.61 -0.84
N ASP A 145 7.13 24.04 -0.18
CA ASP A 145 7.98 25.08 -0.74
C ASP A 145 8.71 24.64 -2.00
N ASP A 146 9.02 23.38 -2.11
CA ASP A 146 9.72 22.87 -3.29
C ASP A 146 8.91 23.06 -4.55
N ASP A 147 7.60 22.89 -4.44
CA ASP A 147 6.74 23.03 -5.60
C ASP A 147 6.74 24.46 -6.11
N ASN A 148 6.73 25.41 -5.19
CA ASN A 148 6.71 26.81 -5.57
C ASN A 148 7.99 27.21 -6.30
N GLU A 149 9.11 26.71 -5.83
CA GLU A 149 10.38 27.03 -6.47
C GLU A 149 10.46 26.45 -7.85
N GLN A 150 9.94 25.27 -8.04
CA GLN A 150 9.98 24.63 -9.33
C GLN A 150 9.08 25.33 -10.31
N ASN A 151 7.98 25.86 -9.87
CA ASN A 151 7.05 26.54 -10.75
C ASN A 151 7.61 27.85 -11.24
N GLU A 152 8.50 28.43 -10.50
CA GLU A 152 9.12 29.69 -10.91
C GLU A 152 10.25 29.47 -11.90
N GLY A 153 10.78 28.29 -11.90
CA GLY A 153 11.84 27.96 -12.83
C GLY A 153 11.30 27.77 -14.22
#